data_dc3f11c0671cc3b72f1a57ecfa921f2d
#
_entry.id   dc3f11c0671cc3b72f1a57ecfa921f2d
#
_cell.length_a   1.000
_cell.length_b   1.000
_cell.length_c   1.000
_cell.angle_alpha   90.00
_cell.angle_beta   90.00
_cell.angle_gamma   90.00
#
_symmetry.space_group_name_H-M   'P 1'
#
loop_
_entity.id
_entity.type
_entity.pdbx_description
1 polymer ?
#
loop_
_entity_poly.entity_id
_entity_poly.type
_entity_poly.pdbx_seq_one_letter_code
_entity_poly.pdbx_strand_id
1 'polypeptide(L)'
;MYQKKNSNATDILAKARWILPIALWVAVSFFSYEFIYRVEQRSLFIFDLFWLKDFMLKPSGILSCCSLFLTQFLHIPWLGTLIWVLLLTLSAELTRIIYRIPLSLSALTYIPAAIFVTYNMSRGYIVSLTNLPGYFFMPVLGYLWALLTVAVLRKAEKATTSAILFTIWGFAGYYIAGFYSLAGIVAALVDLILSDRNRTSKLLCSASLAASVTLAPIVFAGTTTYNLSNGWIIGMPEPDYGLTVLRMQIPLVLAMACLILAPLSKFTDKLTGNKIPLIIQSIALAAVIAVPASLWYRDDNFKAELGMIRAVDNLEWDKAVDILDKLQVKHEKDPSWQPTRVLVLLKDLALIKTGKEGQRAYGFDNGCRKQKTECNVPMSFQIGKILHLNYGIPGLCNRWCGEESVLFGWNYMTLRYYAMVAIVLDDTELAEKYLDKLENTLFYRKWAREQRKLCYDRNLLVQTAPYDQIIPLMCYDDRILSDAEGSEMFIINHFNGPVPKNSTPLYDRVALFFAIDSKQSSMFWTRFFLYLDSSNPTKIDRYYQEAAYLFSNLEHNEMLEALPFDEKTKSTYKAFMQHASRVGNKSLEEARNAFPANLRHTYFFYFYYVNELQMF
;
A
#
# COMPACT_ATOMS: atom_id res chain seq x y z
N MET A 1 -17.03 -48.20 21.52
CA MET A 1 -17.59 -47.42 20.41
C MET A 1 -17.34 -45.90 20.56
N TYR A 2 -17.45 -45.33 21.75
CA TYR A 2 -17.21 -43.91 22.04
C TYR A 2 -15.76 -43.44 21.81
N GLN A 3 -14.74 -44.24 22.19
CA GLN A 3 -13.34 -43.90 21.96
C GLN A 3 -12.95 -43.85 20.48
N LYS A 4 -13.55 -44.73 19.63
CA LYS A 4 -13.30 -44.75 18.18
C LYS A 4 -13.90 -43.55 17.45
N LYS A 5 -15.01 -42.99 17.96
CA LYS A 5 -15.70 -41.84 17.37
C LYS A 5 -14.95 -40.51 17.68
N ASN A 6 -14.34 -40.40 18.88
CA ASN A 6 -13.50 -39.27 19.25
C ASN A 6 -12.15 -39.26 18.51
N SER A 7 -11.57 -40.45 18.27
CA SER A 7 -10.36 -40.59 17.44
C SER A 7 -10.56 -40.09 16.02
N ASN A 8 -11.68 -40.41 15.38
CA ASN A 8 -11.97 -39.95 14.02
C ASN A 8 -12.18 -38.44 13.96
N ALA A 9 -12.82 -37.81 14.95
CA ALA A 9 -13.04 -36.36 14.97
C ALA A 9 -11.72 -35.59 15.18
N THR A 10 -10.85 -36.03 16.07
CA THR A 10 -9.53 -35.44 16.29
C THR A 10 -8.63 -35.59 15.05
N ASP A 11 -8.71 -36.74 14.34
CA ASP A 11 -7.98 -36.95 13.09
C ASP A 11 -8.44 -36.06 11.96
N ILE A 12 -9.74 -35.84 11.83
CA ILE A 12 -10.30 -34.92 10.82
C ILE A 12 -9.84 -33.48 11.10
N LEU A 13 -9.93 -33.01 12.35
CA LEU A 13 -9.49 -31.68 12.74
C LEU A 13 -7.96 -31.53 12.60
N ALA A 14 -7.19 -32.59 12.87
CA ALA A 14 -5.75 -32.57 12.64
C ALA A 14 -5.38 -32.50 11.13
N LYS A 15 -6.18 -33.12 10.27
CA LYS A 15 -6.00 -33.04 8.79
C LYS A 15 -6.38 -31.66 8.24
N ALA A 16 -7.34 -30.97 8.85
CA ALA A 16 -7.76 -29.61 8.45
C ALA A 16 -6.59 -28.62 8.45
N ARG A 17 -5.55 -28.84 9.27
CA ARG A 17 -4.32 -28.01 9.30
C ARG A 17 -3.61 -27.89 7.95
N TRP A 18 -3.74 -28.88 7.05
CA TRP A 18 -3.14 -28.84 5.72
C TRP A 18 -4.03 -28.13 4.70
N ILE A 19 -5.34 -28.08 4.95
CA ILE A 19 -6.31 -27.37 4.09
C ILE A 19 -6.23 -25.86 4.35
N LEU A 20 -6.03 -25.44 5.61
CA LEU A 20 -5.96 -24.03 5.98
C LEU A 20 -4.89 -23.22 5.22
N PRO A 21 -3.64 -23.68 5.09
CA PRO A 21 -2.63 -22.96 4.31
C PRO A 21 -3.02 -22.81 2.84
N ILE A 22 -3.58 -23.83 2.22
CA ILE A 22 -4.03 -23.77 0.82
C ILE A 22 -5.16 -22.76 0.66
N ALA A 23 -6.15 -22.82 1.56
CA ALA A 23 -7.27 -21.87 1.55
C ALA A 23 -6.79 -20.42 1.78
N LEU A 24 -5.85 -20.22 2.70
CA LEU A 24 -5.24 -18.92 2.96
C LEU A 24 -4.48 -18.42 1.74
N TRP A 25 -3.65 -19.26 1.11
CA TRP A 25 -2.92 -18.90 -0.09
C TRP A 25 -3.84 -18.45 -1.22
N VAL A 26 -4.90 -19.22 -1.49
CA VAL A 26 -5.91 -18.86 -2.49
C VAL A 26 -6.59 -17.54 -2.10
N ALA A 27 -7.04 -17.41 -0.84
CA ALA A 27 -7.71 -16.20 -0.39
C ALA A 27 -6.83 -14.95 -0.54
N VAL A 28 -5.58 -14.97 -0.08
CA VAL A 28 -4.67 -13.83 -0.17
C VAL A 28 -4.30 -13.53 -1.62
N SER A 29 -4.02 -14.54 -2.43
CA SER A 29 -3.61 -14.38 -3.83
C SER A 29 -4.71 -13.76 -4.70
N PHE A 30 -5.98 -14.08 -4.46
CA PHE A 30 -7.08 -13.59 -5.29
C PHE A 30 -7.78 -12.35 -4.71
N PHE A 31 -8.04 -12.32 -3.39
CA PHE A 31 -8.80 -11.19 -2.79
C PHE A 31 -7.92 -9.99 -2.44
N SER A 32 -6.61 -10.18 -2.24
CA SER A 32 -5.67 -9.11 -1.86
C SER A 32 -4.58 -8.89 -2.91
N TYR A 33 -4.78 -9.30 -4.15
CA TYR A 33 -3.80 -9.23 -5.23
C TYR A 33 -3.18 -7.83 -5.36
N GLU A 34 -3.98 -6.78 -5.44
CA GLU A 34 -3.51 -5.40 -5.61
C GLU A 34 -2.77 -4.89 -4.36
N PHE A 35 -3.23 -5.29 -3.17
CA PHE A 35 -2.54 -4.97 -1.93
C PHE A 35 -1.14 -5.61 -1.88
N ILE A 36 -1.03 -6.89 -2.23
CA ILE A 36 0.24 -7.62 -2.27
C ILE A 36 1.22 -6.98 -3.26
N TYR A 37 0.74 -6.60 -4.44
CA TYR A 37 1.53 -5.87 -5.42
C TYR A 37 2.01 -4.51 -4.87
N ARG A 38 1.12 -3.77 -4.17
CA ARG A 38 1.49 -2.49 -3.55
C ARG A 38 2.57 -2.64 -2.47
N VAL A 39 2.54 -3.71 -1.68
CA VAL A 39 3.59 -4.01 -0.69
C VAL A 39 4.95 -4.12 -1.37
N GLU A 40 5.03 -4.82 -2.49
CA GLU A 40 6.28 -4.94 -3.26
C GLU A 40 6.74 -3.59 -3.80
N GLN A 41 5.86 -2.80 -4.43
CA GLN A 41 6.18 -1.49 -4.99
C GLN A 41 6.80 -0.53 -3.96
N ARG A 42 6.43 -0.67 -2.69
CA ARG A 42 6.95 0.11 -1.57
C ARG A 42 8.15 -0.53 -0.86
N SER A 43 8.70 -1.58 -1.41
CA SER A 43 9.93 -2.23 -0.94
C SER A 43 11.08 -1.96 -1.90
N LEU A 44 12.29 -2.28 -1.47
CA LEU A 44 13.48 -2.24 -2.32
C LEU A 44 14.50 -3.27 -1.85
N PHE A 45 14.96 -4.11 -2.75
CA PHE A 45 16.12 -4.97 -2.55
C PHE A 45 17.04 -4.86 -3.75
N ILE A 46 18.29 -4.50 -3.52
CA ILE A 46 19.30 -4.31 -4.56
C ILE A 46 20.43 -5.33 -4.34
N PHE A 47 20.84 -6.01 -5.41
CA PHE A 47 22.01 -6.91 -5.39
C PHE A 47 23.29 -6.09 -5.52
N ASP A 48 23.58 -5.25 -4.52
CA ASP A 48 24.77 -4.41 -4.41
C ASP A 48 25.43 -4.61 -3.04
N LEU A 49 26.73 -4.85 -3.03
CA LEU A 49 27.46 -5.12 -1.79
C LEU A 49 27.47 -3.91 -0.83
N PHE A 50 27.51 -2.68 -1.34
CA PHE A 50 27.49 -1.48 -0.50
C PHE A 50 26.12 -1.31 0.15
N TRP A 51 25.03 -1.51 -0.62
CA TRP A 51 23.67 -1.46 -0.11
C TRP A 51 23.44 -2.55 0.94
N LEU A 52 23.86 -3.79 0.68
CA LEU A 52 23.76 -4.90 1.63
C LEU A 52 24.54 -4.62 2.92
N LYS A 53 25.78 -4.11 2.80
CA LYS A 53 26.62 -3.76 3.95
C LYS A 53 25.94 -2.72 4.84
N ASP A 54 25.34 -1.69 4.26
CA ASP A 54 24.64 -0.64 5.00
C ASP A 54 23.47 -1.17 5.83
N PHE A 55 22.74 -2.15 5.29
CA PHE A 55 21.70 -2.88 6.04
C PHE A 55 22.30 -3.79 7.12
N MET A 56 23.32 -4.57 6.78
CA MET A 56 23.89 -5.55 7.68
C MET A 56 24.61 -4.93 8.89
N LEU A 57 25.02 -3.67 8.80
CA LEU A 57 25.65 -2.96 9.92
C LEU A 57 24.65 -2.46 10.98
N LYS A 58 23.37 -2.49 10.71
CA LYS A 58 22.30 -2.06 11.64
C LYS A 58 21.77 -3.24 12.47
N PRO A 59 21.40 -3.04 13.73
CA PRO A 59 20.71 -4.06 14.51
C PRO A 59 19.41 -4.50 13.79
N SER A 60 19.13 -5.80 13.79
CA SER A 60 18.04 -6.42 13.01
C SER A 60 18.19 -6.28 11.49
N GLY A 61 19.30 -5.74 10.97
CA GLY A 61 19.50 -5.49 9.56
C GLY A 61 19.57 -6.78 8.72
N ILE A 62 20.13 -7.86 9.27
CA ILE A 62 20.19 -9.16 8.59
C ILE A 62 18.77 -9.71 8.38
N LEU A 63 17.92 -9.65 9.42
CA LEU A 63 16.52 -10.07 9.32
C LEU A 63 15.74 -9.21 8.33
N SER A 64 15.97 -7.87 8.37
CA SER A 64 15.37 -6.93 7.42
C SER A 64 15.80 -7.24 5.98
N CYS A 65 17.08 -7.50 5.76
CA CYS A 65 17.64 -7.85 4.45
C CYS A 65 17.01 -9.14 3.90
N CYS A 66 16.91 -10.21 4.71
CA CYS A 66 16.23 -11.44 4.32
C CYS A 66 14.74 -11.20 4.02
N SER A 67 14.09 -10.35 4.80
CA SER A 67 12.68 -10.01 4.61
C SER A 67 12.46 -9.24 3.32
N LEU A 68 13.32 -8.26 3.00
CA LEU A 68 13.29 -7.50 1.74
C LEU A 68 13.57 -8.41 0.54
N PHE A 69 14.54 -9.33 0.67
CA PHE A 69 14.82 -10.32 -0.37
C PHE A 69 13.58 -11.16 -0.70
N LEU A 70 12.81 -11.59 0.30
CA LEU A 70 11.58 -12.33 0.08
C LEU A 70 10.44 -11.43 -0.42
N THR A 71 10.39 -10.18 0.00
CA THR A 71 9.33 -9.24 -0.39
C THR A 71 9.32 -8.97 -1.89
N GLN A 72 10.47 -9.00 -2.57
CA GLN A 72 10.51 -8.83 -4.03
C GLN A 72 9.70 -9.89 -4.79
N PHE A 73 9.52 -11.11 -4.24
CA PHE A 73 8.70 -12.15 -4.89
C PHE A 73 7.20 -11.83 -4.89
N LEU A 74 6.76 -10.83 -4.10
CA LEU A 74 5.39 -10.30 -4.15
C LEU A 74 5.09 -9.56 -5.46
N HIS A 75 6.13 -9.27 -6.27
CA HIS A 75 5.97 -8.80 -7.66
C HIS A 75 5.08 -9.76 -8.48
N ILE A 76 5.18 -11.04 -8.17
CA ILE A 76 4.27 -12.08 -8.66
C ILE A 76 3.41 -12.54 -7.47
N PRO A 77 2.23 -11.92 -7.23
CA PRO A 77 1.49 -12.07 -5.98
C PRO A 77 1.22 -13.52 -5.55
N TRP A 78 0.86 -14.41 -6.50
CA TRP A 78 0.61 -15.81 -6.17
C TRP A 78 1.88 -16.54 -5.69
N LEU A 79 3.07 -16.20 -6.23
CA LEU A 79 4.35 -16.82 -5.82
C LEU A 79 4.79 -16.30 -4.45
N GLY A 80 4.79 -14.98 -4.27
CA GLY A 80 5.20 -14.37 -3.01
C GLY A 80 4.29 -14.77 -1.84
N THR A 81 2.98 -14.83 -2.07
CA THR A 81 2.02 -15.31 -1.06
C THR A 81 2.16 -16.80 -0.78
N LEU A 82 2.53 -17.62 -1.77
CA LEU A 82 2.85 -19.03 -1.54
C LEU A 82 4.05 -19.18 -0.60
N ILE A 83 5.14 -18.45 -0.86
CA ILE A 83 6.33 -18.44 0.01
C ILE A 83 5.93 -18.01 1.44
N TRP A 84 5.14 -16.96 1.58
CA TRP A 84 4.69 -16.47 2.87
C TRP A 84 3.87 -17.51 3.65
N VAL A 85 2.90 -18.15 2.99
CA VAL A 85 2.05 -19.17 3.61
C VAL A 85 2.86 -20.42 3.98
N LEU A 86 3.83 -20.80 3.16
CA LEU A 86 4.75 -21.89 3.50
C LEU A 86 5.57 -21.58 4.76
N LEU A 87 6.07 -20.36 4.93
CA LEU A 87 6.78 -19.92 6.14
C LEU A 87 5.86 -19.89 7.37
N LEU A 88 4.61 -19.45 7.23
CA LEU A 88 3.61 -19.50 8.30
C LEU A 88 3.34 -20.94 8.73
N THR A 89 3.17 -21.84 7.77
CA THR A 89 2.95 -23.27 8.04
C THR A 89 4.17 -23.90 8.71
N LEU A 90 5.36 -23.59 8.21
CA LEU A 90 6.62 -24.04 8.79
C LEU A 90 6.75 -23.57 10.25
N SER A 91 6.42 -22.31 10.54
CA SER A 91 6.47 -21.76 11.90
C SER A 91 5.53 -22.52 12.86
N ALA A 92 4.31 -22.85 12.41
CA ALA A 92 3.34 -23.61 13.20
C ALA A 92 3.82 -25.05 13.44
N GLU A 93 4.29 -25.76 12.41
CA GLU A 93 4.76 -27.14 12.53
C GLU A 93 6.06 -27.25 13.34
N LEU A 94 7.01 -26.32 13.19
CA LEU A 94 8.21 -26.27 14.03
C LEU A 94 7.86 -26.01 15.49
N THR A 95 6.92 -25.12 15.78
CA THR A 95 6.41 -24.89 17.15
C THR A 95 5.87 -26.21 17.73
N ARG A 96 5.05 -26.93 16.97
CA ARG A 96 4.49 -28.23 17.37
C ARG A 96 5.58 -29.26 17.68
N ILE A 97 6.58 -29.38 16.81
CA ILE A 97 7.66 -30.38 16.95
C ILE A 97 8.57 -30.02 18.13
N ILE A 98 9.03 -28.77 18.24
CA ILE A 98 9.94 -28.32 19.29
C ILE A 98 9.31 -28.49 20.67
N TYR A 99 8.03 -28.15 20.84
CA TYR A 99 7.34 -28.25 22.12
C TYR A 99 6.56 -29.56 22.30
N ARG A 100 6.68 -30.51 21.35
CA ARG A 100 6.04 -31.85 21.38
C ARG A 100 4.53 -31.77 21.58
N ILE A 101 3.88 -30.75 21.00
CA ILE A 101 2.43 -30.55 21.11
C ILE A 101 1.71 -31.68 20.37
N PRO A 102 0.76 -32.38 21.01
CA PRO A 102 0.05 -33.51 20.39
C PRO A 102 -0.83 -33.02 19.22
N LEU A 103 -1.10 -33.91 18.26
CA LEU A 103 -1.92 -33.61 17.09
C LEU A 103 -3.34 -33.12 17.44
N SER A 104 -3.87 -33.61 18.57
CA SER A 104 -5.17 -33.18 19.10
C SER A 104 -5.25 -31.71 19.52
N LEU A 105 -4.12 -31.02 19.63
CA LEU A 105 -4.01 -29.60 19.99
C LEU A 105 -3.24 -28.80 18.92
N SER A 106 -3.06 -29.37 17.73
CA SER A 106 -2.27 -28.75 16.66
C SER A 106 -2.81 -27.38 16.20
N ALA A 107 -4.11 -27.08 16.32
CA ALA A 107 -4.66 -25.79 15.98
C ALA A 107 -4.06 -24.64 16.82
N LEU A 108 -3.65 -24.90 18.06
CA LEU A 108 -3.02 -23.89 18.91
C LEU A 108 -1.71 -23.37 18.31
N THR A 109 -0.96 -24.21 17.60
CA THR A 109 0.31 -23.80 16.99
C THR A 109 0.13 -22.88 15.78
N TYR A 110 -1.09 -22.79 15.22
CA TYR A 110 -1.43 -21.87 14.14
C TYR A 110 -1.89 -20.49 14.64
N ILE A 111 -2.06 -20.28 15.95
CA ILE A 111 -2.46 -18.99 16.51
C ILE A 111 -1.46 -17.87 16.16
N PRO A 112 -0.13 -18.02 16.32
CA PRO A 112 0.83 -17.00 15.89
C PRO A 112 0.73 -16.70 14.38
N ALA A 113 0.56 -17.73 13.56
CA ALA A 113 0.36 -17.56 12.11
C ALA A 113 -0.90 -16.74 11.80
N ALA A 114 -2.02 -17.01 12.49
CA ALA A 114 -3.27 -16.24 12.34
C ALA A 114 -3.09 -14.77 12.78
N ILE A 115 -2.31 -14.53 13.83
CA ILE A 115 -1.95 -13.17 14.26
C ILE A 115 -1.14 -12.45 13.17
N PHE A 116 -0.17 -13.11 12.52
CA PHE A 116 0.60 -12.51 11.43
C PHE A 116 -0.26 -12.26 10.19
N VAL A 117 -1.23 -13.13 9.89
CA VAL A 117 -2.23 -12.88 8.83
C VAL A 117 -3.04 -11.63 9.15
N THR A 118 -3.55 -11.53 10.38
CA THR A 118 -4.30 -10.36 10.84
C THR A 118 -3.44 -9.10 10.75
N TYR A 119 -2.21 -9.14 11.24
CA TYR A 119 -1.25 -8.03 11.19
C TYR A 119 -1.04 -7.48 9.79
N ASN A 120 -0.91 -8.33 8.77
CA ASN A 120 -0.71 -7.91 7.40
C ASN A 120 -2.03 -7.49 6.72
N MET A 121 -3.11 -8.26 6.89
CA MET A 121 -4.34 -8.06 6.12
C MET A 121 -5.29 -6.98 6.71
N SER A 122 -5.08 -6.55 7.96
CA SER A 122 -5.86 -5.47 8.57
C SER A 122 -5.34 -4.06 8.28
N ARG A 123 -4.19 -3.92 7.59
CA ARG A 123 -3.50 -2.63 7.44
C ARG A 123 -4.25 -1.58 6.62
N GLY A 124 -4.91 -2.00 5.53
CA GLY A 124 -5.59 -1.04 4.65
C GLY A 124 -4.64 0.07 4.19
N TYR A 125 -5.08 1.32 4.29
CA TYR A 125 -4.31 2.52 3.90
C TYR A 125 -2.99 2.72 4.66
N ILE A 126 -2.85 2.12 5.84
CA ILE A 126 -1.60 2.19 6.65
C ILE A 126 -0.39 1.61 5.88
N VAL A 127 -0.62 0.77 4.88
CA VAL A 127 0.45 0.27 3.99
C VAL A 127 1.28 1.42 3.39
N SER A 128 0.67 2.56 3.14
CA SER A 128 1.32 3.74 2.57
C SER A 128 2.18 4.53 3.57
N LEU A 129 2.01 4.29 4.87
CA LEU A 129 2.72 4.96 5.97
C LEU A 129 3.65 4.03 6.76
N THR A 130 3.82 2.79 6.31
CA THR A 130 4.64 1.82 7.04
C THR A 130 6.12 2.05 6.75
N ASN A 131 6.86 2.43 7.80
CA ASN A 131 8.30 2.62 7.77
C ASN A 131 9.05 1.45 8.44
N LEU A 132 8.95 0.26 7.86
CA LEU A 132 9.75 -0.90 8.28
C LEU A 132 10.14 -1.71 7.05
N PRO A 133 11.43 -1.75 6.69
CA PRO A 133 11.88 -2.53 5.54
C PRO A 133 11.54 -4.01 5.69
N GLY A 134 10.84 -4.56 4.70
CA GLY A 134 10.48 -5.98 4.67
C GLY A 134 9.41 -6.40 5.70
N TYR A 135 8.63 -5.46 6.23
CA TYR A 135 7.65 -5.69 7.29
C TYR A 135 6.69 -6.88 7.04
N PHE A 136 6.46 -7.24 5.79
CA PHE A 136 5.50 -8.30 5.43
C PHE A 136 5.98 -9.70 5.81
N PHE A 137 7.27 -9.99 5.58
CA PHE A 137 7.90 -11.27 5.92
C PHE A 137 8.62 -11.25 7.28
N MET A 138 9.01 -10.08 7.76
CA MET A 138 9.81 -9.92 8.97
C MET A 138 9.22 -10.63 10.21
N PRO A 139 7.91 -10.54 10.51
CA PRO A 139 7.34 -11.20 11.69
C PRO A 139 7.49 -12.71 11.67
N VAL A 140 7.22 -13.35 10.55
CA VAL A 140 7.31 -14.81 10.44
C VAL A 140 8.77 -15.29 10.46
N LEU A 141 9.68 -14.56 9.80
CA LEU A 141 11.11 -14.87 9.85
C LEU A 141 11.69 -14.65 11.26
N GLY A 142 11.28 -13.57 11.93
CA GLY A 142 11.66 -13.29 13.31
C GLY A 142 11.14 -14.35 14.28
N TYR A 143 9.92 -14.82 14.09
CA TYR A 143 9.36 -15.93 14.86
C TYR A 143 10.14 -17.25 14.63
N LEU A 144 10.51 -17.55 13.39
CA LEU A 144 11.35 -18.70 13.07
C LEU A 144 12.74 -18.59 13.70
N TRP A 145 13.33 -17.38 13.72
CA TRP A 145 14.59 -17.11 14.43
C TRP A 145 14.45 -17.36 15.94
N ALA A 146 13.36 -16.89 16.55
CA ALA A 146 13.09 -17.12 17.96
C ALA A 146 12.91 -18.61 18.28
N LEU A 147 12.24 -19.38 17.41
CA LEU A 147 12.15 -20.83 17.51
C LEU A 147 13.51 -21.52 17.40
N LEU A 148 14.35 -21.08 16.46
CA LEU A 148 15.72 -21.57 16.30
C LEU A 148 16.53 -21.32 17.57
N THR A 149 16.40 -20.13 18.17
CA THR A 149 17.03 -19.78 19.45
C THR A 149 16.67 -20.81 20.53
N VAL A 150 15.39 -21.11 20.72
CA VAL A 150 14.96 -22.13 21.70
C VAL A 150 15.53 -23.50 21.36
N ALA A 151 15.50 -23.90 20.08
CA ALA A 151 15.98 -25.21 19.65
C ALA A 151 17.49 -25.39 19.87
N VAL A 152 18.29 -24.38 19.61
CA VAL A 152 19.75 -24.40 19.81
C VAL A 152 20.08 -24.43 21.29
N LEU A 153 19.45 -23.59 22.11
CA LEU A 153 19.72 -23.49 23.53
C LEU A 153 19.29 -24.76 24.30
N ARG A 154 18.32 -25.53 23.82
CA ARG A 154 17.95 -26.82 24.37
C ARG A 154 19.05 -27.86 24.24
N LYS A 155 19.85 -27.83 23.18
CA LYS A 155 20.90 -28.86 22.93
C LYS A 155 22.14 -28.71 23.82
N ALA A 156 22.33 -27.53 24.41
CA ALA A 156 23.49 -27.29 25.26
C ALA A 156 23.30 -27.96 26.63
N GLU A 157 24.11 -29.01 26.96
CA GLU A 157 23.92 -29.81 28.16
C GLU A 157 24.77 -29.39 29.36
N LYS A 158 26.04 -29.03 29.12
CA LYS A 158 26.98 -28.65 30.21
C LYS A 158 26.76 -27.19 30.64
N ALA A 159 26.66 -26.94 31.95
CA ALA A 159 26.30 -25.66 32.54
C ALA A 159 27.18 -24.48 32.05
N THR A 160 28.51 -24.63 32.12
CA THR A 160 29.45 -23.56 31.70
C THR A 160 29.44 -23.31 30.19
N THR A 161 29.47 -24.39 29.40
CA THR A 161 29.38 -24.28 27.93
C THR A 161 28.05 -23.70 27.50
N SER A 162 26.96 -24.05 28.18
CA SER A 162 25.64 -23.47 27.92
C SER A 162 25.61 -21.97 28.21
N ALA A 163 26.15 -21.53 29.35
CA ALA A 163 26.15 -20.10 29.70
C ALA A 163 26.94 -19.28 28.71
N ILE A 164 28.13 -19.73 28.28
CA ILE A 164 28.94 -19.07 27.26
C ILE A 164 28.17 -18.98 25.91
N LEU A 165 27.60 -20.13 25.48
CA LEU A 165 26.82 -20.17 24.23
C LEU A 165 25.61 -19.23 24.30
N PHE A 166 24.93 -19.16 25.44
CA PHE A 166 23.77 -18.31 25.64
C PHE A 166 24.13 -16.82 25.59
N THR A 167 25.29 -16.45 26.15
CA THR A 167 25.79 -15.08 26.06
C THR A 167 26.13 -14.70 24.61
N ILE A 168 26.94 -15.52 23.93
CA ILE A 168 27.34 -15.26 22.54
C ILE A 168 26.09 -15.22 21.63
N TRP A 169 25.20 -16.20 21.78
CA TRP A 169 23.97 -16.27 21.00
C TRP A 169 23.03 -15.09 21.28
N GLY A 170 22.98 -14.63 22.54
CA GLY A 170 22.16 -13.50 22.94
C GLY A 170 22.59 -12.20 22.26
N PHE A 171 23.87 -11.89 22.27
CA PHE A 171 24.42 -10.68 21.61
C PHE A 171 24.36 -10.79 20.08
N ALA A 172 24.84 -11.89 19.51
CA ALA A 172 24.82 -12.11 18.06
C ALA A 172 23.38 -12.18 17.53
N GLY A 173 22.50 -12.85 18.24
CA GLY A 173 21.10 -12.95 17.87
C GLY A 173 20.37 -11.61 17.93
N TYR A 174 20.67 -10.77 18.91
CA TYR A 174 20.11 -9.41 18.96
C TYR A 174 20.54 -8.59 17.74
N TYR A 175 21.82 -8.68 17.37
CA TYR A 175 22.31 -8.02 16.16
C TYR A 175 21.58 -8.53 14.90
N ILE A 176 21.32 -9.84 14.80
CA ILE A 176 20.65 -10.45 13.63
C ILE A 176 19.17 -10.08 13.56
N ALA A 177 18.44 -10.16 14.68
CA ALA A 177 16.98 -10.16 14.68
C ALA A 177 16.32 -9.24 15.74
N GLY A 178 17.08 -8.41 16.46
CA GLY A 178 16.55 -7.40 17.38
C GLY A 178 15.56 -7.95 18.40
N PHE A 179 14.37 -7.34 18.44
CA PHE A 179 13.26 -7.73 19.32
C PHE A 179 12.93 -9.23 19.27
N TYR A 180 12.92 -9.83 18.07
CA TYR A 180 12.57 -11.24 17.92
C TYR A 180 13.58 -12.18 18.58
N SER A 181 14.86 -11.79 18.60
CA SER A 181 15.89 -12.52 19.34
C SER A 181 15.68 -12.40 20.84
N LEU A 182 15.39 -11.20 21.35
CA LEU A 182 15.07 -11.00 22.76
C LEU A 182 13.88 -11.86 23.20
N ALA A 183 12.81 -11.87 22.42
CA ALA A 183 11.65 -12.71 22.68
C ALA A 183 11.99 -14.21 22.65
N GLY A 184 12.83 -14.64 21.72
CA GLY A 184 13.34 -16.01 21.65
C GLY A 184 14.17 -16.41 22.88
N ILE A 185 15.00 -15.49 23.38
CA ILE A 185 15.79 -15.69 24.62
C ILE A 185 14.85 -15.80 25.82
N VAL A 186 13.81 -14.96 25.92
CA VAL A 186 12.82 -15.06 27.00
C VAL A 186 12.06 -16.39 26.93
N ALA A 187 11.67 -16.83 25.72
CA ALA A 187 11.04 -18.14 25.55
C ALA A 187 11.96 -19.30 25.97
N ALA A 188 13.25 -19.22 25.62
CA ALA A 188 14.26 -20.20 26.04
C ALA A 188 14.49 -20.18 27.56
N LEU A 189 14.42 -19.00 28.19
CA LEU A 189 14.51 -18.86 29.64
C LEU A 189 13.33 -19.57 30.36
N VAL A 190 12.11 -19.35 29.88
CA VAL A 190 10.92 -20.03 30.42
C VAL A 190 11.04 -21.55 30.25
N ASP A 191 11.48 -22.02 29.07
CA ASP A 191 11.69 -23.44 28.81
C ASP A 191 12.77 -24.04 29.71
N LEU A 192 13.85 -23.31 29.96
CA LEU A 192 14.93 -23.71 30.87
C LEU A 192 14.43 -23.83 32.32
N ILE A 193 13.66 -22.89 32.81
CA ILE A 193 13.08 -22.92 34.17
C ILE A 193 12.20 -24.14 34.35
N LEU A 194 11.41 -24.48 33.33
CA LEU A 194 10.52 -25.64 33.33
C LEU A 194 11.22 -26.99 32.98
N SER A 195 12.53 -26.98 32.72
CA SER A 195 13.30 -28.19 32.39
C SER A 195 13.72 -28.93 33.66
N ASP A 196 14.13 -30.21 33.53
CA ASP A 196 14.63 -31.04 34.63
C ASP A 196 16.14 -30.88 34.91
N ARG A 197 16.75 -29.77 34.47
CA ARG A 197 18.19 -29.48 34.67
C ARG A 197 18.52 -29.23 36.15
N ASN A 198 19.77 -29.46 36.51
CA ASN A 198 20.28 -29.16 37.84
C ASN A 198 20.13 -27.67 38.19
N ARG A 199 19.85 -27.38 39.47
CA ARG A 199 19.60 -26.03 39.98
C ARG A 199 20.71 -25.03 39.64
N THR A 200 21.97 -25.47 39.80
CA THR A 200 23.15 -24.61 39.46
C THR A 200 23.21 -24.27 37.98
N SER A 201 22.93 -25.25 37.10
CA SER A 201 22.88 -25.05 35.65
C SER A 201 21.77 -24.08 35.26
N LYS A 202 20.58 -24.23 35.85
CA LYS A 202 19.46 -23.30 35.63
C LYS A 202 19.83 -21.90 36.05
N LEU A 203 20.44 -21.70 37.23
CA LEU A 203 20.80 -20.41 37.76
C LEU A 203 21.83 -19.67 36.87
N LEU A 204 22.91 -20.39 36.50
CA LEU A 204 23.96 -19.82 35.64
C LEU A 204 23.45 -19.45 34.24
N CYS A 205 22.69 -20.36 33.62
CA CYS A 205 22.12 -20.10 32.28
C CYS A 205 21.04 -19.00 32.30
N SER A 206 20.21 -18.96 33.36
CA SER A 206 19.22 -17.90 33.51
C SER A 206 19.87 -16.53 33.71
N ALA A 207 20.92 -16.46 34.49
CA ALA A 207 21.69 -15.21 34.65
C ALA A 207 22.31 -14.74 33.32
N SER A 208 22.89 -15.67 32.56
CA SER A 208 23.44 -15.39 31.23
C SER A 208 22.40 -14.88 30.24
N LEU A 209 21.23 -15.52 30.18
CA LEU A 209 20.13 -15.12 29.29
C LEU A 209 19.55 -13.75 29.72
N ALA A 210 19.33 -13.54 31.02
CA ALA A 210 18.83 -12.26 31.54
C ALA A 210 19.83 -11.13 31.26
N ALA A 211 21.14 -11.39 31.46
CA ALA A 211 22.18 -10.43 31.10
C ALA A 211 22.16 -10.09 29.60
N SER A 212 21.96 -11.08 28.73
CA SER A 212 21.88 -10.83 27.29
C SER A 212 20.69 -9.95 26.91
N VAL A 213 19.51 -10.18 27.50
CA VAL A 213 18.29 -9.38 27.23
C VAL A 213 18.47 -7.91 27.66
N THR A 214 19.17 -7.67 28.77
CA THR A 214 19.37 -6.30 29.29
C THR A 214 20.56 -5.61 28.66
N LEU A 215 21.71 -6.29 28.53
CA LEU A 215 22.96 -5.67 28.09
C LEU A 215 23.09 -5.53 26.58
N ALA A 216 22.52 -6.43 25.77
CA ALA A 216 22.67 -6.35 24.33
C ALA A 216 22.09 -5.03 23.75
N PRO A 217 20.86 -4.59 24.08
CA PRO A 217 20.34 -3.30 23.65
C PRO A 217 21.19 -2.12 24.13
N ILE A 218 21.73 -2.17 25.37
CA ILE A 218 22.55 -1.10 25.94
C ILE A 218 23.89 -0.98 25.20
N VAL A 219 24.56 -2.11 24.94
CA VAL A 219 25.84 -2.14 24.20
C VAL A 219 25.63 -1.60 22.79
N PHE A 220 24.55 -2.01 22.12
CA PHE A 220 24.27 -1.51 20.77
C PHE A 220 23.91 -0.03 20.75
N ALA A 221 23.11 0.47 21.69
CA ALA A 221 22.82 1.88 21.79
C ALA A 221 24.10 2.73 22.05
N GLY A 222 25.05 2.20 22.80
CA GLY A 222 26.34 2.84 23.05
C GLY A 222 27.31 2.83 21.85
N THR A 223 27.11 1.93 20.88
CA THR A 223 27.98 1.78 19.70
C THR A 223 27.34 2.28 18.41
N THR A 224 26.08 2.65 18.43
CA THR A 224 25.32 3.12 17.29
C THR A 224 24.61 4.46 17.60
N THR A 225 24.05 5.09 16.60
CA THR A 225 23.26 6.33 16.75
C THR A 225 21.81 6.10 17.25
N TYR A 226 21.44 4.85 17.56
CA TYR A 226 20.10 4.52 18.03
C TYR A 226 19.87 4.98 19.47
N ASN A 227 18.65 5.53 19.70
CA ASN A 227 18.23 5.87 21.05
C ASN A 227 18.01 4.59 21.88
N LEU A 228 18.53 4.57 23.11
CA LEU A 228 18.38 3.43 24.02
C LEU A 228 16.91 3.05 24.26
N SER A 229 16.01 4.03 24.32
CA SER A 229 14.57 3.77 24.49
C SER A 229 13.99 2.86 23.40
N ASN A 230 14.50 2.91 22.19
CA ASN A 230 14.07 2.10 21.07
C ASN A 230 14.83 0.76 20.97
N GLY A 231 15.87 0.57 21.76
CA GLY A 231 16.73 -0.62 21.71
C GLY A 231 15.98 -1.94 21.85
N TRP A 232 14.93 -1.98 22.67
CA TRP A 232 14.14 -3.21 22.89
C TRP A 232 13.07 -3.48 21.82
N ILE A 233 12.76 -2.51 20.97
CA ILE A 233 11.75 -2.60 19.92
C ILE A 233 12.33 -2.61 18.50
N ILE A 234 13.66 -2.61 18.36
CA ILE A 234 14.32 -2.66 17.04
C ILE A 234 13.85 -3.89 16.27
N GLY A 235 13.38 -3.68 15.05
CA GLY A 235 12.76 -4.70 14.20
C GLY A 235 11.22 -4.75 14.31
N MET A 236 10.63 -3.85 15.09
CA MET A 236 9.21 -3.58 15.07
C MET A 236 8.89 -2.33 14.24
N PRO A 237 7.68 -2.23 13.66
CA PRO A 237 7.27 -1.02 12.97
C PRO A 237 7.19 0.16 13.94
N GLU A 238 7.83 1.25 13.56
CA GLU A 238 7.67 2.55 14.21
C GLU A 238 6.53 3.29 13.50
N PRO A 239 5.62 3.91 14.25
CA PRO A 239 4.51 4.63 13.64
C PRO A 239 4.97 6.03 13.27
N ASP A 240 4.75 6.36 12.02
CA ASP A 240 4.80 7.72 11.52
C ASP A 240 3.38 8.29 11.45
N TYR A 241 3.25 9.62 11.43
CA TYR A 241 1.99 10.34 11.22
C TYR A 241 0.86 10.06 12.23
N GLY A 242 1.19 10.01 13.52
CA GLY A 242 0.19 9.97 14.59
C GLY A 242 -0.51 8.65 14.81
N LEU A 243 -0.04 7.57 14.17
CA LEU A 243 -0.46 6.22 14.52
C LEU A 243 0.02 5.88 15.92
N THR A 244 -0.86 5.33 16.76
CA THR A 244 -0.43 4.85 18.06
C THR A 244 0.49 3.64 17.91
N VAL A 245 1.75 3.76 18.33
CA VAL A 245 2.81 2.73 18.32
C VAL A 245 2.25 1.38 18.77
N LEU A 246 1.47 1.42 19.84
CA LEU A 246 0.92 0.22 20.49
C LEU A 246 0.11 -0.66 19.53
N ARG A 247 -0.70 -0.06 18.68
CA ARG A 247 -1.64 -0.79 17.82
C ARG A 247 -0.95 -1.62 16.74
N MET A 248 0.18 -1.14 16.23
CA MET A 248 0.94 -1.89 15.23
C MET A 248 1.84 -2.95 15.87
N GLN A 249 2.26 -2.77 17.13
CA GLN A 249 3.17 -3.66 17.84
C GLN A 249 2.44 -4.77 18.60
N ILE A 250 1.20 -4.53 19.09
CA ILE A 250 0.42 -5.50 19.86
C ILE A 250 0.35 -6.89 19.19
N PRO A 251 0.02 -7.02 17.89
CA PRO A 251 -0.03 -8.36 17.27
C PRO A 251 1.30 -9.09 17.33
N LEU A 252 2.42 -8.38 17.16
CA LEU A 252 3.76 -8.98 17.21
C LEU A 252 4.11 -9.45 18.63
N VAL A 253 3.81 -8.62 19.63
CA VAL A 253 3.99 -9.00 21.05
C VAL A 253 3.13 -10.19 21.41
N LEU A 254 1.86 -10.23 20.98
CA LEU A 254 0.98 -11.37 21.22
C LEU A 254 1.49 -12.67 20.57
N ALA A 255 2.00 -12.60 19.33
CA ALA A 255 2.58 -13.76 18.68
C ALA A 255 3.82 -14.28 19.44
N MET A 256 4.68 -13.37 19.92
CA MET A 256 5.84 -13.75 20.74
C MET A 256 5.41 -14.27 22.12
N ALA A 257 4.37 -13.73 22.73
CA ALA A 257 3.80 -14.25 23.97
C ALA A 257 3.31 -15.68 23.81
N CYS A 258 2.70 -16.03 22.68
CA CYS A 258 2.34 -17.41 22.38
C CYS A 258 3.56 -18.34 22.37
N LEU A 259 4.70 -17.89 21.82
CA LEU A 259 5.95 -18.64 21.84
C LEU A 259 6.51 -18.79 23.25
N ILE A 260 6.50 -17.72 24.05
CA ILE A 260 6.98 -17.70 25.45
C ILE A 260 6.14 -18.65 26.32
N LEU A 261 4.85 -18.74 26.06
CA LEU A 261 3.92 -19.63 26.79
C LEU A 261 3.91 -21.07 26.26
N ALA A 262 4.46 -21.34 25.07
CA ALA A 262 4.45 -22.67 24.46
C ALA A 262 5.08 -23.77 25.33
N PRO A 263 6.13 -23.54 26.18
CA PRO A 263 6.66 -24.54 27.09
C PRO A 263 5.63 -25.09 28.08
N LEU A 264 4.57 -24.33 28.38
CA LEU A 264 3.50 -24.80 29.29
C LEU A 264 2.71 -25.99 28.70
N SER A 265 2.88 -26.26 27.40
CA SER A 265 2.30 -27.45 26.76
C SER A 265 2.73 -28.77 27.42
N LYS A 266 3.84 -28.80 28.16
CA LYS A 266 4.26 -29.97 28.99
C LYS A 266 3.19 -30.41 30.01
N PHE A 267 2.35 -29.46 30.44
CA PHE A 267 1.27 -29.80 31.38
C PHE A 267 0.01 -30.33 30.67
N THR A 268 -0.05 -30.30 29.35
CA THR A 268 -1.21 -30.78 28.58
C THR A 268 -1.28 -32.31 28.51
N ASP A 269 -0.20 -33.03 28.82
CA ASP A 269 -0.20 -34.51 28.87
C ASP A 269 -1.22 -35.05 29.86
N LYS A 270 -1.55 -34.29 30.92
CA LYS A 270 -2.60 -34.63 31.89
C LYS A 270 -4.03 -34.48 31.33
N LEU A 271 -4.17 -33.83 30.17
CA LEU A 271 -5.48 -33.59 29.50
C LEU A 271 -5.80 -34.65 28.45
N THR A 272 -4.83 -35.53 28.10
CA THR A 272 -4.96 -36.53 27.05
C THR A 272 -5.83 -37.69 27.49
N GLY A 273 -7.08 -37.63 27.45
CA GLY A 273 -8.03 -38.70 27.82
C GLY A 273 -9.47 -38.21 27.89
N ASN A 274 -9.65 -36.93 27.99
CA ASN A 274 -10.95 -36.28 28.12
C ASN A 274 -11.42 -35.62 26.78
N LYS A 275 -12.69 -35.21 26.71
CA LYS A 275 -13.24 -34.43 25.60
C LYS A 275 -12.63 -33.01 25.48
N ILE A 276 -11.89 -32.56 26.50
CA ILE A 276 -11.27 -31.25 26.62
C ILE A 276 -10.34 -30.91 25.43
N PRO A 277 -9.43 -31.78 24.98
CA PRO A 277 -8.58 -31.50 23.83
C PRO A 277 -9.37 -31.23 22.54
N LEU A 278 -10.47 -31.95 22.33
CA LEU A 278 -11.34 -31.73 21.15
C LEU A 278 -12.01 -30.36 21.17
N ILE A 279 -12.49 -29.92 22.33
CA ILE A 279 -13.12 -28.63 22.52
C ILE A 279 -12.08 -27.50 22.28
N ILE A 280 -10.91 -27.61 22.90
CA ILE A 280 -9.81 -26.65 22.74
C ILE A 280 -9.39 -26.55 21.27
N GLN A 281 -9.20 -27.72 20.62
CA GLN A 281 -8.83 -27.78 19.19
C GLN A 281 -9.88 -27.09 18.31
N SER A 282 -11.16 -27.33 18.57
CA SER A 282 -12.26 -26.73 17.79
C SER A 282 -12.34 -25.23 17.99
N ILE A 283 -12.21 -24.74 19.23
CA ILE A 283 -12.19 -23.31 19.54
C ILE A 283 -10.97 -22.64 18.90
N ALA A 284 -9.79 -23.24 19.03
CA ALA A 284 -8.56 -22.71 18.43
C ALA A 284 -8.66 -22.66 16.90
N LEU A 285 -9.19 -23.70 16.26
CA LEU A 285 -9.41 -23.74 14.82
C LEU A 285 -10.39 -22.66 14.37
N ALA A 286 -11.51 -22.51 15.09
CA ALA A 286 -12.47 -21.45 14.82
C ALA A 286 -11.84 -20.06 14.97
N ALA A 287 -11.03 -19.81 16.01
CA ALA A 287 -10.34 -18.56 16.23
C ALA A 287 -9.31 -18.26 15.13
N VAL A 288 -8.51 -19.25 14.71
CA VAL A 288 -7.51 -19.13 13.64
C VAL A 288 -8.14 -18.71 12.31
N ILE A 289 -9.38 -19.09 12.06
CA ILE A 289 -10.13 -18.70 10.84
C ILE A 289 -10.89 -17.38 11.05
N ALA A 290 -11.66 -17.28 12.14
CA ALA A 290 -12.61 -16.19 12.33
C ALA A 290 -11.91 -14.85 12.63
N VAL A 291 -10.83 -14.83 13.40
CA VAL A 291 -10.13 -13.60 13.77
C VAL A 291 -9.52 -12.91 12.54
N PRO A 292 -8.68 -13.57 11.71
CA PRO A 292 -8.20 -12.94 10.49
C PRO A 292 -9.33 -12.54 9.54
N ALA A 293 -10.36 -13.38 9.39
CA ALA A 293 -11.47 -13.10 8.49
C ALA A 293 -12.30 -11.88 8.91
N SER A 294 -12.50 -11.66 10.22
CA SER A 294 -13.25 -10.52 10.76
C SER A 294 -12.46 -9.21 10.72
N LEU A 295 -11.14 -9.29 10.91
CA LEU A 295 -10.24 -8.14 10.94
C LEU A 295 -9.60 -7.84 9.57
N TRP A 296 -9.94 -8.61 8.54
CA TRP A 296 -9.46 -8.36 7.18
C TRP A 296 -10.01 -7.03 6.68
N TYR A 297 -9.10 -6.15 6.24
CA TYR A 297 -9.51 -4.83 5.75
C TYR A 297 -10.33 -4.97 4.47
N ARG A 298 -11.56 -4.46 4.51
CA ARG A 298 -12.54 -4.56 3.41
C ARG A 298 -13.08 -3.17 3.12
N ASP A 299 -12.57 -2.59 2.04
CA ASP A 299 -13.05 -1.33 1.49
C ASP A 299 -12.96 -1.40 -0.03
N ASP A 300 -14.09 -1.22 -0.69
CA ASP A 300 -14.18 -1.28 -2.15
C ASP A 300 -13.40 -0.13 -2.80
N ASN A 301 -13.44 1.08 -2.22
CA ASN A 301 -12.68 2.22 -2.70
C ASN A 301 -11.17 1.94 -2.60
N PHE A 302 -10.69 1.47 -1.46
CA PHE A 302 -9.28 1.13 -1.28
C PHE A 302 -8.79 0.10 -2.31
N LYS A 303 -9.57 -0.97 -2.53
CA LYS A 303 -9.23 -2.00 -3.52
C LYS A 303 -9.19 -1.43 -4.94
N ALA A 304 -10.15 -0.57 -5.27
CA ALA A 304 -10.22 0.08 -6.57
C ALA A 304 -9.06 1.08 -6.77
N GLU A 305 -8.71 1.86 -5.73
CA GLU A 305 -7.55 2.77 -5.77
C GLU A 305 -6.26 2.02 -6.10
N LEU A 306 -5.98 0.93 -5.40
CA LEU A 306 -4.79 0.12 -5.67
C LEU A 306 -4.81 -0.48 -7.08
N GLY A 307 -5.97 -0.95 -7.55
CA GLY A 307 -6.14 -1.47 -8.91
C GLY A 307 -5.93 -0.40 -9.97
N MET A 308 -6.45 0.81 -9.76
CA MET A 308 -6.26 1.94 -10.68
C MET A 308 -4.81 2.44 -10.67
N ILE A 309 -4.17 2.57 -9.49
CA ILE A 309 -2.74 2.92 -9.38
C ILE A 309 -1.90 1.95 -10.22
N ARG A 310 -2.16 0.65 -10.08
CA ARG A 310 -1.45 -0.37 -10.85
C ARG A 310 -1.72 -0.28 -12.34
N ALA A 311 -2.98 -0.08 -12.74
CA ALA A 311 -3.35 0.04 -14.15
C ALA A 311 -2.68 1.25 -14.80
N VAL A 312 -2.68 2.41 -14.10
CA VAL A 312 -2.01 3.65 -14.54
C VAL A 312 -0.50 3.46 -14.62
N ASP A 313 0.13 2.84 -13.62
CA ASP A 313 1.56 2.57 -13.59
C ASP A 313 2.01 1.62 -14.73
N ASN A 314 1.11 0.78 -15.20
CA ASN A 314 1.31 -0.11 -16.35
C ASN A 314 0.81 0.48 -17.69
N LEU A 315 0.39 1.74 -17.73
CA LEU A 315 -0.16 2.41 -18.91
C LEU A 315 -1.45 1.77 -19.46
N GLU A 316 -2.18 1.04 -18.61
CA GLU A 316 -3.46 0.37 -18.94
C GLU A 316 -4.64 1.33 -18.66
N TRP A 317 -4.68 2.47 -19.39
CA TRP A 317 -5.62 3.57 -19.13
C TRP A 317 -7.10 3.16 -19.17
N ASP A 318 -7.51 2.43 -20.20
CA ASP A 318 -8.90 1.95 -20.32
C ASP A 318 -9.29 1.03 -19.16
N LYS A 319 -8.35 0.21 -18.70
CA LYS A 319 -8.57 -0.67 -17.54
C LYS A 319 -8.75 0.14 -16.24
N ALA A 320 -8.03 1.25 -16.09
CA ALA A 320 -8.22 2.13 -14.94
C ALA A 320 -9.65 2.71 -14.93
N VAL A 321 -10.17 3.14 -16.08
CA VAL A 321 -11.55 3.62 -16.21
C VAL A 321 -12.55 2.49 -15.94
N ASP A 322 -12.32 1.30 -16.48
CA ASP A 322 -13.19 0.12 -16.28
C ASP A 322 -13.32 -0.30 -14.80
N ILE A 323 -12.26 -0.12 -14.01
CA ILE A 323 -12.30 -0.41 -12.56
C ILE A 323 -13.34 0.48 -11.88
N LEU A 324 -13.35 1.77 -12.20
CA LEU A 324 -14.30 2.71 -11.61
C LEU A 324 -15.73 2.49 -12.16
N ASP A 325 -15.89 2.20 -13.46
CA ASP A 325 -17.17 1.84 -14.05
C ASP A 325 -17.83 0.67 -13.30
N LYS A 326 -17.07 -0.40 -13.09
CA LYS A 326 -17.54 -1.58 -12.35
C LYS A 326 -17.89 -1.26 -10.91
N LEU A 327 -17.11 -0.40 -10.27
CA LEU A 327 -17.36 0.03 -8.90
C LEU A 327 -18.65 0.87 -8.81
N GLN A 328 -18.87 1.77 -9.75
CA GLN A 328 -20.10 2.57 -9.84
C GLN A 328 -21.34 1.71 -10.06
N VAL A 329 -21.28 0.73 -10.99
CA VAL A 329 -22.37 -0.22 -11.22
C VAL A 329 -22.66 -1.05 -9.96
N LYS A 330 -21.61 -1.49 -9.25
CA LYS A 330 -21.76 -2.23 -7.99
C LYS A 330 -22.54 -1.45 -6.94
N HIS A 331 -22.31 -0.14 -6.87
CA HIS A 331 -22.92 0.75 -5.88
C HIS A 331 -24.07 1.62 -6.42
N GLU A 332 -24.59 1.32 -7.61
CA GLU A 332 -25.67 2.09 -8.26
C GLU A 332 -26.90 2.27 -7.36
N LYS A 333 -27.20 1.26 -6.53
CA LYS A 333 -28.35 1.26 -5.61
C LYS A 333 -28.04 1.83 -4.22
N ASP A 334 -26.78 2.20 -3.96
CA ASP A 334 -26.35 2.76 -2.69
C ASP A 334 -26.09 4.27 -2.84
N PRO A 335 -27.08 5.12 -2.54
CA PRO A 335 -26.93 6.57 -2.70
C PRO A 335 -25.91 7.19 -1.70
N SER A 336 -25.55 6.46 -0.66
CA SER A 336 -24.55 6.90 0.31
C SER A 336 -23.11 6.63 -0.14
N TRP A 337 -22.91 5.76 -1.13
CA TRP A 337 -21.59 5.49 -1.66
C TRP A 337 -21.07 6.64 -2.54
N GLN A 338 -19.83 6.98 -2.37
CA GLN A 338 -19.11 7.95 -3.19
C GLN A 338 -17.68 7.47 -3.43
N PRO A 339 -17.08 7.76 -4.60
CA PRO A 339 -15.66 7.52 -4.80
C PRO A 339 -14.82 8.44 -3.92
N THR A 340 -13.61 8.00 -3.60
CA THR A 340 -12.59 8.87 -3.00
C THR A 340 -12.00 9.81 -4.04
N ARG A 341 -11.39 10.92 -3.59
CA ARG A 341 -10.74 11.86 -4.53
C ARG A 341 -9.60 11.21 -5.31
N VAL A 342 -8.88 10.26 -4.73
CA VAL A 342 -7.84 9.47 -5.42
C VAL A 342 -8.41 8.76 -6.64
N LEU A 343 -9.58 8.12 -6.52
CA LEU A 343 -10.26 7.45 -7.65
C LEU A 343 -10.64 8.44 -8.76
N VAL A 344 -11.16 9.60 -8.37
CA VAL A 344 -11.57 10.64 -9.33
C VAL A 344 -10.36 11.16 -10.12
N LEU A 345 -9.27 11.51 -9.44
CA LEU A 345 -8.06 12.04 -10.10
C LEU A 345 -7.38 11.02 -11.01
N LEU A 346 -7.34 9.74 -10.61
CA LEU A 346 -6.80 8.68 -11.46
C LEU A 346 -7.69 8.40 -12.68
N LYS A 347 -9.01 8.50 -12.53
CA LYS A 347 -9.96 8.40 -13.65
C LYS A 347 -9.75 9.55 -14.62
N ASP A 348 -9.67 10.78 -14.12
CA ASP A 348 -9.51 11.97 -14.95
C ASP A 348 -8.20 11.91 -15.74
N LEU A 349 -7.10 11.49 -15.07
CA LEU A 349 -5.84 11.22 -15.75
C LEU A 349 -6.01 10.17 -16.87
N ALA A 350 -6.65 9.04 -16.59
CA ALA A 350 -6.83 7.97 -17.57
C ALA A 350 -7.72 8.41 -18.74
N LEU A 351 -8.76 9.21 -18.50
CA LEU A 351 -9.60 9.78 -19.54
C LEU A 351 -8.82 10.79 -20.40
N ILE A 352 -8.03 11.66 -19.81
CA ILE A 352 -7.15 12.60 -20.52
C ILE A 352 -6.15 11.85 -21.39
N LYS A 353 -5.50 10.81 -20.88
CA LYS A 353 -4.56 10.01 -21.66
C LYS A 353 -5.20 9.26 -22.83
N THR A 354 -6.50 8.98 -22.75
CA THR A 354 -7.26 8.34 -23.84
C THR A 354 -8.08 9.32 -24.70
N GLY A 355 -8.04 10.63 -24.39
CA GLY A 355 -8.80 11.65 -25.11
C GLY A 355 -10.32 11.54 -24.94
N LYS A 356 -10.78 11.01 -23.81
CA LYS A 356 -12.20 10.75 -23.53
C LYS A 356 -12.79 11.66 -22.45
N GLU A 357 -12.01 12.59 -21.90
CA GLU A 357 -12.40 13.45 -20.78
C GLU A 357 -13.59 14.35 -21.13
N GLY A 358 -13.60 14.97 -22.32
CA GLY A 358 -14.70 15.81 -22.78
C GLY A 358 -16.04 15.09 -22.95
N GLN A 359 -16.02 13.76 -23.01
CA GLN A 359 -17.24 12.94 -23.16
C GLN A 359 -17.61 12.17 -21.90
N ARG A 360 -16.64 11.83 -21.01
CA ARG A 360 -16.84 10.87 -19.93
C ARG A 360 -16.52 11.40 -18.53
N ALA A 361 -15.83 12.54 -18.36
CA ALA A 361 -15.36 13.00 -17.06
C ALA A 361 -16.49 13.12 -16.02
N TYR A 362 -17.59 13.73 -16.36
CA TYR A 362 -18.74 13.94 -15.48
C TYR A 362 -19.82 12.84 -15.62
N GLY A 363 -19.55 11.77 -16.36
CA GLY A 363 -20.38 10.57 -16.42
C GLY A 363 -20.30 9.68 -15.16
N PHE A 364 -19.51 10.08 -14.19
CA PHE A 364 -19.30 9.39 -12.91
C PHE A 364 -19.70 10.28 -11.74
N ASP A 365 -19.92 9.66 -10.60
CA ASP A 365 -20.04 10.39 -9.36
C ASP A 365 -18.67 11.01 -8.99
N ASN A 366 -18.59 12.33 -9.08
CA ASN A 366 -17.38 13.11 -8.75
C ASN A 366 -17.37 13.61 -7.30
N GLY A 367 -18.22 13.04 -6.42
CA GLY A 367 -18.17 13.33 -5.00
C GLY A 367 -16.89 12.81 -4.35
N CYS A 368 -16.47 13.45 -3.28
CA CYS A 368 -15.24 13.13 -2.58
C CYS A 368 -15.53 12.55 -1.20
N ARG A 369 -15.53 11.22 -1.09
CA ARG A 369 -15.58 10.56 0.21
C ARG A 369 -14.19 10.53 0.83
N LYS A 370 -14.11 10.77 2.15
CA LYS A 370 -12.88 10.50 2.90
C LYS A 370 -12.54 9.02 2.86
N GLN A 371 -11.25 8.72 2.76
CA GLN A 371 -10.75 7.36 2.86
C GLN A 371 -11.13 6.76 4.23
N LYS A 372 -11.50 5.48 4.23
CA LYS A 372 -11.86 4.76 5.46
C LYS A 372 -10.59 4.36 6.21
N THR A 373 -9.99 5.32 6.87
CA THR A 373 -8.77 5.14 7.65
C THR A 373 -8.81 5.99 8.92
N GLU A 374 -8.12 5.55 9.96
CA GLU A 374 -7.98 6.30 11.22
C GLU A 374 -6.83 7.32 11.17
N CYS A 375 -5.93 7.18 10.22
CA CYS A 375 -4.82 8.10 10.00
C CYS A 375 -5.04 8.89 8.71
N ASN A 376 -4.61 10.13 8.72
CA ASN A 376 -4.54 10.91 7.50
C ASN A 376 -3.40 10.37 6.61
N VAL A 377 -3.75 9.81 5.46
CA VAL A 377 -2.77 9.36 4.46
C VAL A 377 -2.69 10.43 3.38
N PRO A 378 -1.61 11.21 3.30
CA PRO A 378 -1.49 12.25 2.29
C PRO A 378 -1.63 11.67 0.88
N MET A 379 -2.48 12.28 0.06
CA MET A 379 -2.70 11.87 -1.32
C MET A 379 -1.41 11.97 -2.15
N SER A 380 -0.54 12.92 -1.82
CA SER A 380 0.79 13.10 -2.40
C SER A 380 1.66 11.85 -2.32
N PHE A 381 1.65 11.13 -1.21
CA PHE A 381 2.39 9.86 -1.06
C PHE A 381 1.74 8.68 -1.78
N GLN A 382 0.44 8.77 -2.05
CA GLN A 382 -0.26 7.72 -2.76
C GLN A 382 -0.09 7.83 -4.27
N ILE A 383 -0.43 9.01 -4.83
CA ILE A 383 -0.51 9.25 -6.27
C ILE A 383 0.20 10.51 -6.76
N GLY A 384 0.74 11.37 -5.87
CA GLY A 384 1.33 12.66 -6.27
C GLY A 384 2.37 12.52 -7.37
N LYS A 385 3.35 11.61 -7.22
CA LYS A 385 4.37 11.36 -8.25
C LYS A 385 3.78 10.87 -9.58
N ILE A 386 2.71 10.07 -9.53
CA ILE A 386 2.02 9.57 -10.72
C ILE A 386 1.37 10.72 -11.47
N LEU A 387 0.58 11.54 -10.75
CA LEU A 387 -0.17 12.63 -11.35
C LEU A 387 0.78 13.69 -11.94
N HIS A 388 1.73 14.18 -11.12
CA HIS A 388 2.59 15.29 -11.54
C HIS A 388 3.45 14.93 -12.75
N LEU A 389 4.06 13.74 -12.78
CA LEU A 389 4.84 13.35 -13.96
C LEU A 389 3.95 13.24 -15.21
N ASN A 390 2.80 12.58 -15.08
CA ASN A 390 1.89 12.39 -16.21
C ASN A 390 1.24 13.70 -16.72
N TYR A 391 1.17 14.72 -15.86
CA TYR A 391 0.74 16.06 -16.25
C TYR A 391 1.89 17.00 -16.68
N GLY A 392 3.11 16.47 -16.86
CA GLY A 392 4.24 17.26 -17.36
C GLY A 392 4.87 18.19 -16.32
N ILE A 393 4.79 17.85 -15.03
CA ILE A 393 5.34 18.63 -13.90
C ILE A 393 6.42 17.80 -13.18
N PRO A 394 7.58 17.53 -13.82
CA PRO A 394 8.60 16.64 -13.30
C PRO A 394 9.23 17.11 -11.98
N GLY A 395 9.37 18.41 -11.71
CA GLY A 395 9.92 18.91 -10.46
C GLY A 395 9.06 18.58 -9.25
N LEU A 396 7.73 18.68 -9.34
CA LEU A 396 6.83 18.25 -8.27
C LEU A 396 6.83 16.73 -8.11
N CYS A 397 6.94 15.96 -9.22
CA CYS A 397 7.14 14.52 -9.13
C CYS A 397 8.42 14.18 -8.34
N ASN A 398 9.53 14.85 -8.67
CA ASN A 398 10.81 14.68 -7.97
C ASN A 398 10.70 15.01 -6.48
N ARG A 399 10.02 16.11 -6.15
CA ARG A 399 9.75 16.51 -4.76
C ARG A 399 9.01 15.43 -3.98
N TRP A 400 7.88 14.90 -4.50
CA TRP A 400 7.12 13.87 -3.80
C TRP A 400 7.89 12.54 -3.67
N CYS A 401 8.71 12.20 -4.66
CA CYS A 401 9.63 11.08 -4.54
C CYS A 401 10.67 11.34 -3.43
N GLY A 402 11.19 12.57 -3.31
CA GLY A 402 12.13 12.99 -2.28
C GLY A 402 11.54 12.90 -0.88
N GLU A 403 10.39 13.49 -0.66
CA GLU A 403 9.69 13.46 0.63
C GLU A 403 9.36 12.02 1.07
N GLU A 404 8.83 11.20 0.14
CA GLU A 404 8.57 9.79 0.42
C GLU A 404 9.86 9.02 0.75
N SER A 405 10.95 9.29 0.03
CA SER A 405 12.23 8.61 0.24
C SER A 405 12.90 8.99 1.56
N VAL A 406 12.73 10.22 2.02
CA VAL A 406 13.24 10.68 3.32
C VAL A 406 12.46 10.04 4.47
N LEU A 407 11.15 9.91 4.34
CA LEU A 407 10.28 9.40 5.40
C LEU A 407 10.30 7.87 5.49
N PHE A 408 10.25 7.18 4.35
CA PHE A 408 10.03 5.73 4.28
C PHE A 408 11.20 4.97 3.63
N GLY A 409 12.26 5.66 3.23
CA GLY A 409 13.33 5.08 2.45
C GLY A 409 12.99 4.92 0.96
N TRP A 410 14.00 4.55 0.18
CA TRP A 410 13.83 4.27 -1.25
C TRP A 410 13.00 3.00 -1.46
N ASN A 411 12.16 3.03 -2.50
CA ASN A 411 11.38 1.89 -2.95
C ASN A 411 11.40 1.78 -4.47
N TYR A 412 10.93 0.67 -5.03
CA TYR A 412 10.95 0.46 -6.49
C TYR A 412 10.20 1.55 -7.24
N MET A 413 9.06 1.99 -6.72
CA MET A 413 8.25 3.01 -7.37
C MET A 413 8.97 4.37 -7.38
N THR A 414 9.50 4.84 -6.25
CA THR A 414 10.23 6.12 -6.20
C THR A 414 11.45 6.12 -7.10
N LEU A 415 12.24 5.03 -7.13
CA LEU A 415 13.39 4.92 -8.02
C LEU A 415 13.03 4.96 -9.50
N ARG A 416 11.93 4.30 -9.89
CA ARG A 416 11.44 4.36 -11.28
C ARG A 416 11.04 5.78 -11.66
N TYR A 417 10.28 6.48 -10.80
CA TYR A 417 9.86 7.85 -11.06
C TYR A 417 11.04 8.82 -11.06
N TYR A 418 12.04 8.67 -10.20
CA TYR A 418 13.28 9.43 -10.27
C TYR A 418 14.01 9.25 -11.61
N ALA A 419 14.13 8.01 -12.08
CA ALA A 419 14.75 7.73 -13.38
C ALA A 419 13.95 8.39 -14.52
N MET A 420 12.62 8.27 -14.52
CA MET A 420 11.76 8.88 -15.53
C MET A 420 11.85 10.42 -15.52
N VAL A 421 11.90 11.05 -14.35
CA VAL A 421 12.09 12.49 -14.20
C VAL A 421 13.43 12.91 -14.78
N ALA A 422 14.52 12.23 -14.44
CA ALA A 422 15.84 12.55 -14.98
C ALA A 422 15.89 12.40 -16.51
N ILE A 423 15.22 11.38 -17.06
CA ILE A 423 15.12 11.15 -18.51
C ILE A 423 14.37 12.29 -19.21
N VAL A 424 13.22 12.74 -18.71
CA VAL A 424 12.46 13.82 -19.37
C VAL A 424 13.14 15.17 -19.26
N LEU A 425 13.94 15.40 -18.19
CA LEU A 425 14.73 16.60 -17.98
C LEU A 425 16.10 16.57 -18.68
N ASP A 426 16.40 15.50 -19.42
CA ASP A 426 17.65 15.29 -20.16
C ASP A 426 18.91 15.23 -19.25
N ASP A 427 18.73 14.87 -17.98
CA ASP A 427 19.81 14.63 -17.02
C ASP A 427 20.27 13.16 -17.09
N THR A 428 21.04 12.85 -18.15
CA THR A 428 21.50 11.49 -18.44
C THR A 428 22.35 10.93 -17.30
N GLU A 429 23.20 11.75 -16.66
CA GLU A 429 24.07 11.27 -15.57
C GLU A 429 23.25 10.83 -14.35
N LEU A 430 22.24 11.60 -13.99
CA LEU A 430 21.36 11.27 -12.89
C LEU A 430 20.45 10.08 -13.22
N ALA A 431 19.92 10.02 -14.45
CA ALA A 431 19.15 8.88 -14.93
C ALA A 431 19.93 7.56 -14.80
N GLU A 432 21.19 7.55 -15.25
CA GLU A 432 22.08 6.38 -15.18
C GLU A 432 22.26 5.90 -13.72
N LYS A 433 22.45 6.81 -12.77
CA LYS A 433 22.60 6.47 -11.35
C LYS A 433 21.37 5.73 -10.78
N TYR A 434 20.16 6.12 -11.18
CA TYR A 434 18.93 5.43 -10.76
C TYR A 434 18.71 4.12 -11.51
N LEU A 435 18.99 4.10 -12.81
CA LEU A 435 18.86 2.92 -13.66
C LEU A 435 19.83 1.82 -13.25
N ASP A 436 21.07 2.15 -12.88
CA ASP A 436 22.05 1.20 -12.36
C ASP A 436 21.53 0.48 -11.10
N LYS A 437 20.88 1.20 -10.18
CA LYS A 437 20.29 0.59 -9.00
C LYS A 437 19.14 -0.36 -9.37
N LEU A 438 18.27 0.04 -10.29
CA LEU A 438 17.15 -0.78 -10.76
C LEU A 438 17.61 -1.98 -11.58
N GLU A 439 18.70 -1.86 -12.33
CA GLU A 439 19.29 -2.98 -13.09
C GLU A 439 19.83 -4.07 -12.13
N ASN A 440 20.27 -3.69 -10.94
CA ASN A 440 20.68 -4.61 -9.88
C ASN A 440 19.52 -5.15 -9.03
N THR A 441 18.30 -5.18 -9.57
CA THR A 441 17.11 -5.79 -8.95
C THR A 441 16.65 -7.01 -9.74
N LEU A 442 15.80 -7.86 -9.14
CA LEU A 442 15.36 -9.09 -9.79
C LEU A 442 14.35 -8.83 -10.92
N PHE A 443 13.35 -7.96 -10.69
CA PHE A 443 12.22 -7.81 -11.60
C PHE A 443 12.27 -6.54 -12.46
N TYR A 444 13.03 -5.51 -12.06
CA TYR A 444 13.07 -4.22 -12.78
C TYR A 444 14.28 -4.10 -13.72
N ARG A 445 15.17 -5.09 -13.76
CA ARG A 445 16.35 -5.12 -14.64
C ARG A 445 16.02 -4.87 -16.09
N LYS A 446 15.01 -5.55 -16.62
CA LYS A 446 14.59 -5.40 -18.02
C LYS A 446 14.09 -4.00 -18.31
N TRP A 447 13.22 -3.50 -17.43
CA TRP A 447 12.68 -2.14 -17.53
C TRP A 447 13.81 -1.09 -17.51
N ALA A 448 14.76 -1.20 -16.59
CA ALA A 448 15.89 -0.27 -16.50
C ALA A 448 16.73 -0.24 -17.79
N ARG A 449 17.00 -1.40 -18.39
CA ARG A 449 17.72 -1.48 -19.66
C ARG A 449 16.95 -0.87 -20.84
N GLU A 450 15.64 -1.00 -20.86
CA GLU A 450 14.80 -0.37 -21.88
C GLU A 450 14.81 1.16 -21.71
N GLN A 451 14.69 1.66 -20.47
CA GLN A 451 14.75 3.09 -20.19
C GLN A 451 16.13 3.69 -20.52
N ARG A 452 17.21 2.96 -20.26
CA ARG A 452 18.57 3.42 -20.57
C ARG A 452 18.76 3.79 -22.05
N LYS A 453 18.11 3.08 -22.97
CA LYS A 453 18.15 3.40 -24.40
C LYS A 453 17.55 4.77 -24.68
N LEU A 454 16.50 5.14 -23.94
CA LEU A 454 15.80 6.42 -24.10
C LEU A 454 16.62 7.62 -23.63
N CYS A 455 17.59 7.41 -22.71
CA CYS A 455 18.51 8.46 -22.27
C CYS A 455 19.40 8.99 -23.41
N TYR A 456 19.67 8.17 -24.43
CA TYR A 456 20.60 8.49 -25.52
C TYR A 456 19.92 8.73 -26.87
N ASP A 457 18.62 8.49 -26.97
CA ASP A 457 17.85 8.68 -28.19
C ASP A 457 16.59 9.51 -27.93
N ARG A 458 16.72 10.83 -28.07
CA ARG A 458 15.64 11.79 -27.85
C ARG A 458 14.48 11.60 -28.84
N ASN A 459 14.77 11.16 -30.08
CA ASN A 459 13.73 10.91 -31.07
C ASN A 459 12.89 9.67 -30.69
N LEU A 460 13.54 8.64 -30.19
CA LEU A 460 12.86 7.47 -29.67
C LEU A 460 12.05 7.79 -28.41
N LEU A 461 12.60 8.61 -27.50
CA LEU A 461 11.95 9.03 -26.28
C LEU A 461 10.58 9.68 -26.53
N VAL A 462 10.52 10.69 -27.42
CA VAL A 462 9.28 11.43 -27.71
C VAL A 462 8.21 10.61 -28.42
N GLN A 463 8.55 9.42 -28.91
CA GLN A 463 7.64 8.46 -29.56
C GLN A 463 7.27 7.28 -28.65
N THR A 464 7.90 7.19 -27.47
CA THR A 464 7.71 6.04 -26.56
C THR A 464 6.77 6.42 -25.41
N ALA A 465 5.74 5.61 -25.19
CA ALA A 465 4.86 5.78 -24.03
C ALA A 465 5.62 5.53 -22.71
N PRO A 466 5.37 6.32 -21.67
CA PRO A 466 4.39 7.43 -21.56
C PRO A 466 4.93 8.80 -21.99
N TYR A 467 6.19 8.90 -22.44
CA TYR A 467 6.90 10.16 -22.69
C TYR A 467 6.31 10.95 -23.85
N ASP A 468 5.74 10.25 -24.84
CA ASP A 468 4.99 10.84 -25.96
C ASP A 468 3.82 11.73 -25.52
N GLN A 469 3.27 11.47 -24.33
CA GLN A 469 2.18 12.25 -23.73
C GLN A 469 2.59 13.07 -22.50
N ILE A 470 3.81 12.92 -22.02
CA ILE A 470 4.35 13.73 -20.91
C ILE A 470 5.05 14.98 -21.48
N ILE A 471 5.98 14.77 -22.42
CA ILE A 471 6.82 15.85 -22.96
C ILE A 471 5.99 16.97 -23.60
N PRO A 472 4.91 16.73 -24.37
CA PRO A 472 4.07 17.78 -24.90
C PRO A 472 3.34 18.63 -23.85
N LEU A 473 3.22 18.15 -22.59
CA LEU A 473 2.64 18.91 -21.48
C LEU A 473 3.67 19.76 -20.73
N MET A 474 4.96 19.54 -20.95
CA MET A 474 6.06 20.29 -20.32
C MET A 474 6.28 21.65 -21.03
N CYS A 475 5.23 22.46 -21.12
CA CYS A 475 5.27 23.73 -21.82
C CYS A 475 5.78 24.90 -20.96
N TYR A 476 5.97 24.69 -19.68
CA TYR A 476 6.44 25.67 -18.72
C TYR A 476 7.75 25.28 -18.06
N ASP A 477 8.49 26.30 -17.60
CA ASP A 477 9.50 26.09 -16.56
C ASP A 477 8.81 25.51 -15.33
N ASP A 478 9.32 24.37 -14.88
CA ASP A 478 8.78 23.62 -13.75
C ASP A 478 9.13 24.34 -12.44
N ARG A 479 8.25 25.21 -11.99
CA ARG A 479 8.43 26.03 -10.78
C ARG A 479 7.59 25.51 -9.65
N ILE A 480 8.20 25.32 -8.48
CA ILE A 480 7.48 25.11 -7.24
C ILE A 480 6.99 26.48 -6.75
N LEU A 481 5.68 26.73 -6.86
CA LEU A 481 5.09 28.03 -6.53
C LEU A 481 4.81 28.19 -5.04
N SER A 482 4.44 27.11 -4.34
CA SER A 482 4.06 27.13 -2.92
C SER A 482 4.25 25.77 -2.27
N ASP A 483 4.50 25.74 -0.96
CA ASP A 483 4.55 24.53 -0.15
C ASP A 483 3.22 24.21 0.54
N ALA A 484 2.28 25.13 0.54
CA ALA A 484 1.04 25.03 1.29
C ALA A 484 -0.11 24.35 0.53
N GLU A 485 0.06 24.09 -0.77
CA GLU A 485 -1.01 23.57 -1.62
C GLU A 485 -0.98 22.04 -1.69
N GLY A 486 -2.15 21.42 -1.78
CA GLY A 486 -2.29 19.99 -2.04
C GLY A 486 -1.95 19.63 -3.49
N SER A 487 -1.63 18.36 -3.75
CA SER A 487 -1.22 17.85 -5.07
C SER A 487 -2.17 18.26 -6.21
N GLU A 488 -3.47 18.27 -5.96
CA GLU A 488 -4.47 18.62 -6.95
C GLU A 488 -4.43 20.12 -7.28
N MET A 489 -4.29 21.00 -6.29
CA MET A 489 -4.23 22.45 -6.49
C MET A 489 -3.00 22.86 -7.30
N PHE A 490 -1.87 22.19 -7.14
CA PHE A 490 -0.70 22.43 -7.98
C PHE A 490 -1.00 22.16 -9.46
N ILE A 491 -1.72 21.07 -9.78
CA ILE A 491 -2.08 20.73 -11.16
C ILE A 491 -3.07 21.76 -11.71
N ILE A 492 -4.11 22.11 -10.95
CA ILE A 492 -5.11 23.11 -11.34
C ILE A 492 -4.43 24.45 -11.60
N ASN A 493 -3.58 24.92 -10.71
CA ASN A 493 -2.88 26.19 -10.84
C ASN A 493 -1.89 26.20 -12.02
N HIS A 494 -1.25 25.05 -12.29
CA HIS A 494 -0.36 24.90 -13.44
C HIS A 494 -1.11 25.11 -14.77
N PHE A 495 -2.27 24.48 -14.93
CA PHE A 495 -3.04 24.57 -16.17
C PHE A 495 -3.92 25.84 -16.27
N ASN A 496 -4.31 26.43 -15.15
CA ASN A 496 -5.04 27.71 -15.10
C ASN A 496 -4.10 28.94 -15.09
N GLY A 497 -2.79 28.73 -15.12
CA GLY A 497 -1.80 29.80 -15.27
C GLY A 497 -1.86 30.51 -16.63
N PRO A 498 -0.94 31.44 -16.91
CA PRO A 498 -0.84 32.10 -18.22
C PRO A 498 -0.69 31.06 -19.35
N VAL A 499 -1.12 31.42 -20.57
CA VAL A 499 -0.95 30.52 -21.74
C VAL A 499 0.53 30.45 -22.11
N PRO A 500 1.12 29.21 -22.21
CA PRO A 500 2.51 29.08 -22.65
C PRO A 500 2.67 29.53 -24.09
N LYS A 501 3.84 30.14 -24.41
CA LYS A 501 4.13 30.58 -25.78
C LYS A 501 4.15 29.42 -26.80
N ASN A 502 4.55 28.25 -26.36
CA ASN A 502 4.69 27.03 -27.16
C ASN A 502 3.71 25.97 -26.68
N SER A 503 2.42 26.33 -26.47
CA SER A 503 1.41 25.36 -26.12
C SER A 503 1.23 24.31 -27.22
N THR A 504 0.93 23.10 -26.85
CA THR A 504 0.61 22.01 -27.77
C THR A 504 -0.89 21.73 -27.76
N PRO A 505 -1.46 21.12 -28.81
CA PRO A 505 -2.88 20.75 -28.81
C PRO A 505 -3.27 19.88 -27.60
N LEU A 506 -2.36 19.01 -27.13
CA LEU A 506 -2.57 18.23 -25.91
C LEU A 506 -2.64 19.13 -24.68
N TYR A 507 -1.74 20.11 -24.56
CA TYR A 507 -1.74 21.05 -23.43
C TYR A 507 -3.04 21.88 -23.41
N ASP A 508 -3.46 22.42 -24.55
CA ASP A 508 -4.68 23.27 -24.66
C ASP A 508 -5.92 22.48 -24.26
N ARG A 509 -6.01 21.21 -24.67
CA ARG A 509 -7.10 20.31 -24.30
C ARG A 509 -7.11 20.02 -22.79
N VAL A 510 -5.97 19.72 -22.19
CA VAL A 510 -5.85 19.47 -20.75
C VAL A 510 -6.14 20.74 -19.95
N ALA A 511 -5.65 21.90 -20.40
CA ALA A 511 -5.92 23.17 -19.75
C ALA A 511 -7.41 23.55 -19.81
N LEU A 512 -8.10 23.27 -20.93
CA LEU A 512 -9.55 23.43 -21.01
C LEU A 512 -10.27 22.54 -19.97
N PHE A 513 -9.86 21.26 -19.84
CA PHE A 513 -10.43 20.37 -18.86
C PHE A 513 -10.29 20.95 -17.44
N PHE A 514 -9.10 21.42 -17.03
CA PHE A 514 -8.90 21.99 -15.70
C PHE A 514 -9.61 23.34 -15.49
N ALA A 515 -9.82 24.13 -16.55
CA ALA A 515 -10.62 25.34 -16.46
C ALA A 515 -12.09 25.06 -16.12
N ILE A 516 -12.69 24.01 -16.73
CA ILE A 516 -14.05 23.59 -16.35
C ILE A 516 -14.11 22.86 -15.01
N ASP A 517 -13.13 22.03 -14.70
CA ASP A 517 -13.10 21.29 -13.43
C ASP A 517 -12.98 22.22 -12.22
N SER A 518 -12.19 23.28 -12.35
CA SER A 518 -12.06 24.36 -11.35
C SER A 518 -13.20 25.39 -11.37
N LYS A 519 -14.18 25.27 -12.27
CA LYS A 519 -15.34 26.17 -12.44
C LYS A 519 -14.99 27.65 -12.69
N GLN A 520 -13.83 27.91 -13.29
CA GLN A 520 -13.34 29.26 -13.54
C GLN A 520 -13.78 29.76 -14.92
N SER A 521 -14.91 30.49 -15.01
CA SER A 521 -15.43 31.00 -16.25
C SER A 521 -14.47 31.97 -16.93
N SER A 522 -13.74 32.79 -16.16
CA SER A 522 -12.75 33.75 -16.69
C SER A 522 -11.61 33.10 -17.49
N MET A 523 -11.22 31.85 -17.10
CA MET A 523 -10.17 31.10 -17.81
C MET A 523 -10.76 30.25 -18.93
N PHE A 524 -12.04 29.86 -18.80
CA PHE A 524 -12.70 28.92 -19.70
C PHE A 524 -12.67 29.40 -21.16
N TRP A 525 -13.13 30.65 -21.46
CA TRP A 525 -13.26 31.12 -22.84
C TRP A 525 -11.92 31.17 -23.56
N THR A 526 -10.88 31.65 -22.91
CA THR A 526 -9.54 31.65 -23.48
C THR A 526 -9.07 30.22 -23.83
N ARG A 527 -9.25 29.27 -22.91
CA ARG A 527 -8.85 27.86 -23.12
C ARG A 527 -9.72 27.16 -24.15
N PHE A 528 -11.02 27.49 -24.18
CA PHE A 528 -11.96 26.91 -25.12
C PHE A 528 -11.63 27.32 -26.57
N PHE A 529 -11.36 28.60 -26.82
CA PHE A 529 -10.99 29.05 -28.16
C PHE A 529 -9.62 28.57 -28.61
N LEU A 530 -8.64 28.49 -27.70
CA LEU A 530 -7.34 27.88 -27.99
C LEU A 530 -7.48 26.41 -28.37
N TYR A 531 -8.29 25.64 -27.62
CA TYR A 531 -8.59 24.27 -27.96
C TYR A 531 -9.26 24.11 -29.33
N LEU A 532 -10.22 24.95 -29.66
CA LEU A 532 -10.87 24.92 -30.97
C LEU A 532 -9.89 25.22 -32.10
N ASP A 533 -9.02 26.21 -31.91
CA ASP A 533 -8.00 26.60 -32.90
C ASP A 533 -6.93 25.54 -33.10
N SER A 534 -6.38 25.02 -32.00
CA SER A 534 -5.27 24.05 -32.04
C SER A 534 -5.71 22.63 -32.44
N SER A 535 -6.92 22.21 -32.06
CA SER A 535 -7.42 20.84 -32.29
C SER A 535 -8.35 20.73 -33.50
N ASN A 536 -8.96 21.84 -33.93
CA ASN A 536 -9.96 21.92 -35.01
C ASN A 536 -10.95 20.73 -35.00
N PRO A 537 -11.67 20.51 -33.89
CA PRO A 537 -12.52 19.32 -33.73
C PRO A 537 -13.73 19.38 -34.68
N THR A 538 -14.03 18.28 -35.35
CA THR A 538 -15.23 18.18 -36.21
C THR A 538 -16.52 18.30 -35.39
N LYS A 539 -16.49 17.94 -34.13
CA LYS A 539 -17.56 18.08 -33.16
C LYS A 539 -16.99 18.40 -31.80
N ILE A 540 -17.56 19.38 -31.12
CA ILE A 540 -17.19 19.73 -29.74
C ILE A 540 -17.74 18.67 -28.80
N ASP A 541 -16.92 18.19 -27.89
CA ASP A 541 -17.30 17.18 -26.92
C ASP A 541 -18.40 17.66 -25.96
N ARG A 542 -19.21 16.72 -25.48
CA ARG A 542 -20.43 16.98 -24.71
C ARG A 542 -20.20 17.93 -23.53
N TYR A 543 -19.23 17.64 -22.68
CA TYR A 543 -19.04 18.43 -21.45
C TYR A 543 -18.44 19.80 -21.72
N TYR A 544 -17.68 19.95 -22.79
CA TYR A 544 -17.21 21.25 -23.24
C TYR A 544 -18.38 22.11 -23.79
N GLN A 545 -19.35 21.48 -24.48
CA GLN A 545 -20.58 22.16 -24.87
C GLN A 545 -21.47 22.52 -23.67
N GLU A 546 -21.64 21.60 -22.70
CA GLU A 546 -22.40 21.85 -21.48
C GLU A 546 -21.79 23.01 -20.68
N ALA A 547 -20.46 23.07 -20.54
CA ALA A 547 -19.76 24.16 -19.87
C ALA A 547 -19.91 25.50 -20.61
N ALA A 548 -19.68 25.52 -21.93
CA ALA A 548 -19.83 26.72 -22.75
C ALA A 548 -21.27 27.25 -22.69
N TYR A 549 -22.27 26.37 -22.76
CA TYR A 549 -23.68 26.76 -22.66
C TYR A 549 -24.03 27.30 -21.27
N LEU A 550 -23.51 26.71 -20.20
CA LEU A 550 -23.70 27.18 -18.83
C LEU A 550 -23.08 28.56 -18.61
N PHE A 551 -21.80 28.74 -18.96
CA PHE A 551 -21.09 30.00 -18.75
C PHE A 551 -21.68 31.11 -19.59
N SER A 552 -22.09 30.84 -20.84
CA SER A 552 -22.79 31.83 -21.68
C SER A 552 -24.10 32.30 -21.02
N ASN A 553 -24.88 31.40 -20.43
CA ASN A 553 -26.11 31.80 -19.73
C ASN A 553 -25.84 32.60 -18.45
N LEU A 554 -24.80 32.24 -17.69
CA LEU A 554 -24.44 32.91 -16.43
C LEU A 554 -23.91 34.34 -16.70
N GLU A 555 -23.19 34.52 -17.80
CA GLU A 555 -22.54 35.79 -18.16
C GLU A 555 -23.45 36.67 -19.07
N HIS A 556 -24.65 36.19 -19.40
CA HIS A 556 -25.56 36.86 -20.35
C HIS A 556 -24.87 37.18 -21.70
N ASN A 557 -24.04 36.28 -22.18
CA ASN A 557 -23.22 36.47 -23.35
C ASN A 557 -24.04 36.21 -24.64
N GLU A 558 -24.06 37.17 -25.56
CA GLU A 558 -24.75 37.07 -26.86
C GLU A 558 -24.14 36.00 -27.79
N MET A 559 -22.94 35.47 -27.48
CA MET A 559 -22.32 34.38 -28.22
C MET A 559 -23.10 33.05 -28.17
N LEU A 560 -24.12 32.96 -27.34
CA LEU A 560 -25.01 31.76 -27.23
C LEU A 560 -25.61 31.34 -28.57
N GLU A 561 -25.91 32.30 -29.46
CA GLU A 561 -26.49 32.05 -30.77
C GLU A 561 -25.45 31.71 -31.86
N ALA A 562 -24.18 32.11 -31.65
CA ALA A 562 -23.11 31.93 -32.62
C ALA A 562 -22.42 30.56 -32.54
N LEU A 563 -22.51 29.86 -31.41
CA LEU A 563 -21.88 28.56 -31.21
C LEU A 563 -22.84 27.41 -31.60
N PRO A 564 -22.37 26.39 -32.31
CA PRO A 564 -23.18 25.27 -32.79
C PRO A 564 -23.47 24.25 -31.66
N PHE A 565 -24.27 24.66 -30.69
CA PHE A 565 -24.69 23.74 -29.60
C PHE A 565 -25.67 22.69 -30.07
N ASP A 566 -25.46 21.45 -29.65
CA ASP A 566 -26.41 20.36 -29.88
C ASP A 566 -27.74 20.65 -29.16
N GLU A 567 -28.86 20.36 -29.81
CA GLU A 567 -30.21 20.51 -29.23
C GLU A 567 -30.38 19.68 -27.94
N LYS A 568 -29.63 18.57 -27.82
CA LYS A 568 -29.56 17.77 -26.61
C LYS A 568 -28.98 18.57 -25.43
N THR A 569 -27.93 19.34 -25.63
CA THR A 569 -27.30 20.21 -24.59
C THR A 569 -28.31 21.22 -24.08
N LYS A 570 -29.00 21.93 -25.00
CA LYS A 570 -30.01 22.93 -24.67
C LYS A 570 -31.20 22.33 -23.90
N SER A 571 -31.71 21.18 -24.36
CA SER A 571 -32.83 20.48 -23.69
C SER A 571 -32.44 19.93 -22.33
N THR A 572 -31.22 19.40 -22.18
CA THR A 572 -30.68 18.90 -20.91
C THR A 572 -30.52 20.04 -19.89
N TYR A 573 -30.02 21.21 -20.32
CA TYR A 573 -29.92 22.40 -19.45
C TYR A 573 -31.29 22.84 -18.94
N LYS A 574 -32.30 22.96 -19.82
CA LYS A 574 -33.65 23.33 -19.43
C LYS A 574 -34.24 22.36 -18.42
N ALA A 575 -34.11 21.06 -18.67
CA ALA A 575 -34.55 20.03 -17.74
C ALA A 575 -33.81 20.09 -16.41
N PHE A 576 -32.50 20.33 -16.43
CA PHE A 576 -31.69 20.47 -15.23
C PHE A 576 -32.16 21.69 -14.40
N MET A 577 -32.32 22.86 -15.00
CA MET A 577 -32.76 24.09 -14.30
C MET A 577 -34.16 23.94 -13.70
N GLN A 578 -35.08 23.24 -14.35
CA GLN A 578 -36.41 22.93 -13.80
C GLN A 578 -36.32 22.04 -12.55
N HIS A 579 -35.39 21.11 -12.50
CA HIS A 579 -35.15 20.29 -11.30
C HIS A 579 -34.43 21.09 -10.22
N ALA A 580 -33.40 21.84 -10.58
CA ALA A 580 -32.62 22.68 -9.66
C ALA A 580 -33.49 23.71 -8.94
N SER A 581 -34.45 24.34 -9.64
CA SER A 581 -35.40 25.29 -9.03
C SER A 581 -36.30 24.66 -7.96
N ARG A 582 -36.58 23.36 -8.06
CA ARG A 582 -37.38 22.62 -7.06
C ARG A 582 -36.52 22.10 -5.89
N VAL A 583 -35.29 21.73 -6.16
CA VAL A 583 -34.36 21.17 -5.17
C VAL A 583 -33.71 22.27 -4.33
N GLY A 584 -33.40 23.43 -4.94
CA GLY A 584 -32.74 24.55 -4.25
C GLY A 584 -31.29 24.22 -3.83
N ASN A 585 -30.77 24.99 -2.87
CA ASN A 585 -29.41 24.83 -2.34
C ASN A 585 -29.36 23.72 -1.28
N LYS A 586 -29.45 22.48 -1.73
CA LYS A 586 -29.31 21.30 -0.86
C LYS A 586 -27.88 20.78 -0.84
N SER A 587 -27.57 19.96 0.17
CA SER A 587 -26.31 19.23 0.22
C SER A 587 -26.17 18.32 -1.00
N LEU A 588 -24.91 17.95 -1.34
CA LEU A 588 -24.62 17.04 -2.45
C LEU A 588 -25.40 15.71 -2.32
N GLU A 589 -25.49 15.15 -1.12
CA GLU A 589 -26.21 13.91 -0.86
C GLU A 589 -27.72 14.04 -1.11
N GLU A 590 -28.34 15.12 -0.63
CA GLU A 590 -29.76 15.39 -0.87
C GLU A 590 -30.05 15.66 -2.35
N ALA A 591 -29.18 16.40 -3.02
CA ALA A 591 -29.30 16.67 -4.45
C ALA A 591 -29.17 15.38 -5.28
N ARG A 592 -28.26 14.48 -4.92
CA ARG A 592 -28.10 13.17 -5.57
C ARG A 592 -29.37 12.34 -5.49
N ASN A 593 -30.05 12.37 -4.35
CA ASN A 593 -31.32 11.66 -4.18
C ASN A 593 -32.49 12.29 -4.94
N ALA A 594 -32.44 13.61 -5.16
CA ALA A 594 -33.50 14.35 -5.80
C ALA A 594 -33.41 14.38 -7.33
N PHE A 595 -32.21 14.27 -7.91
CA PHE A 595 -31.99 14.32 -9.34
C PHE A 595 -32.00 12.92 -9.99
N PRO A 596 -32.60 12.77 -11.17
CA PRO A 596 -32.51 11.55 -11.94
C PRO A 596 -31.08 11.33 -12.48
N ALA A 597 -30.68 10.07 -12.68
CA ALA A 597 -29.31 9.69 -13.05
C ALA A 597 -28.78 10.42 -14.30
N ASN A 598 -29.63 10.60 -15.32
CA ASN A 598 -29.25 11.30 -16.56
C ASN A 598 -28.91 12.79 -16.37
N LEU A 599 -29.43 13.44 -15.32
CA LEU A 599 -29.11 14.82 -14.98
C LEU A 599 -27.97 14.93 -13.97
N ARG A 600 -27.76 13.91 -13.13
CA ARG A 600 -26.61 13.87 -12.22
C ARG A 600 -25.29 13.74 -12.97
N HIS A 601 -25.27 13.06 -14.10
CA HIS A 601 -24.10 12.86 -14.95
C HIS A 601 -23.96 13.95 -16.02
N THR A 602 -24.10 15.21 -15.59
CA THR A 602 -23.92 16.41 -16.43
C THR A 602 -22.93 17.36 -15.78
N TYR A 603 -22.28 18.19 -16.58
CA TYR A 603 -21.43 19.28 -16.04
C TYR A 603 -22.26 20.26 -15.19
N PHE A 604 -23.54 20.47 -15.55
CA PHE A 604 -24.47 21.31 -14.77
C PHE A 604 -24.60 20.85 -13.32
N PHE A 605 -24.78 19.55 -13.10
CA PHE A 605 -24.85 18.99 -11.74
C PHE A 605 -23.53 19.16 -11.00
N TYR A 606 -22.40 18.88 -11.65
CA TYR A 606 -21.07 19.10 -11.10
C TYR A 606 -20.89 20.55 -10.66
N PHE A 607 -21.23 21.51 -11.53
CA PHE A 607 -21.05 22.93 -11.27
C PHE A 607 -21.84 23.42 -10.06
N TYR A 608 -23.12 23.05 -9.92
CA TYR A 608 -23.98 23.57 -8.87
C TYR A 608 -23.89 22.82 -7.54
N TYR A 609 -23.62 21.52 -7.53
CA TYR A 609 -23.74 20.68 -6.33
C TYR A 609 -22.45 20.03 -5.86
N VAL A 610 -21.43 19.88 -6.69
CA VAL A 610 -20.13 19.35 -6.26
C VAL A 610 -19.24 20.53 -5.85
N ASN A 611 -19.39 21.02 -4.62
CA ASN A 611 -18.76 22.28 -4.18
C ASN A 611 -17.42 22.12 -3.48
N GLU A 612 -16.98 20.91 -3.16
CA GLU A 612 -15.79 20.70 -2.36
C GLU A 612 -14.68 20.07 -3.19
N LEU A 613 -13.82 20.87 -3.75
CA LEU A 613 -12.43 20.50 -3.95
C LEU A 613 -11.85 20.39 -2.53
N GLN A 614 -11.93 19.22 -1.92
CA GLN A 614 -11.29 19.00 -0.62
C GLN A 614 -9.78 19.02 -0.85
N MET A 615 -9.15 20.12 -0.47
CA MET A 615 -7.70 20.22 -0.35
C MET A 615 -7.24 19.21 0.72
N PHE A 616 -6.53 18.19 0.30
CA PHE A 616 -5.86 17.23 1.16
C PHE A 616 -4.37 17.23 0.88
#